data_a2b0f0383bf1d2d7ab1be2b0ce0f1b34
#
_entry.id   a2b0f0383bf1d2d7ab1be2b0ce0f1b34
#
_cell.length_a   1.000
_cell.length_b   1.000
_cell.length_c   1.000
_cell.angle_alpha   90.00
_cell.angle_beta   90.00
_cell.angle_gamma   90.00
#
_symmetry.space_group_name_H-M   'P 1'
#
loop_
_entity.id
_entity.type
_entity.pdbx_description
1 polymer ?
#
loop_
_entity_poly.entity_id
_entity_poly.type
_entity_poly.pdbx_seq_one_letter_code
_entity_poly.pdbx_strand_id
1 'polypeptide(L)' 'MIRGAKTIAEYAIRKWMEDQQFIASNFKVTMNGNEAVIEDKNGDTLEIIYDGKSKSVYVK' A
#
# COMPACT_ATOMS: atom_id res chain seq x y z
N MET A 1 -9.01 4.36 -12.28
CA MET A 1 -7.73 4.91 -11.79
C MET A 1 -7.85 5.25 -10.32
N ILE A 2 -6.86 4.91 -9.54
CA ILE A 2 -6.83 5.19 -8.10
C ILE A 2 -6.32 6.61 -7.88
N ARG A 3 -7.12 7.41 -7.19
CA ARG A 3 -6.76 8.80 -6.92
C ARG A 3 -5.71 8.89 -5.83
N GLY A 4 -4.84 9.89 -5.92
CA GLY A 4 -3.83 10.16 -4.93
C GLY A 4 -2.56 9.37 -5.10
N ALA A 5 -2.52 8.44 -6.04
CA ALA A 5 -1.31 7.70 -6.31
C ALA A 5 -0.34 8.59 -7.10
N LYS A 6 0.86 8.79 -6.57
CA LYS A 6 1.88 9.63 -7.19
C LYS A 6 2.93 8.84 -7.93
N THR A 7 3.03 7.55 -7.67
CA THR A 7 4.00 6.67 -8.29
C THR A 7 3.33 5.35 -8.64
N ILE A 8 4.00 4.58 -9.50
CA ILE A 8 3.53 3.24 -9.85
C ILE A 8 3.48 2.35 -8.60
N ALA A 9 4.48 2.49 -7.74
CA ALA A 9 4.53 1.72 -6.51
C ALA A 9 3.33 2.04 -5.61
N GLU A 10 3.02 3.31 -5.43
CA GLU A 10 1.87 3.70 -4.61
C GLU A 10 0.57 3.19 -5.22
N TYR A 11 0.43 3.30 -6.53
CA TYR A 11 -0.75 2.81 -7.22
C TYR A 11 -0.92 1.31 -7.00
N ALA A 12 0.16 0.54 -7.17
CA ALA A 12 0.11 -0.90 -7.01
C ALA A 12 -0.25 -1.29 -5.57
N ILE A 13 0.31 -0.60 -4.60
CA ILE A 13 0.05 -0.87 -3.18
C ILE A 13 -1.40 -0.55 -2.83
N ARG A 14 -1.91 0.59 -3.31
CA ARG A 14 -3.31 0.94 -3.04
C ARG A 14 -4.29 -0.02 -3.70
N LYS A 15 -3.95 -0.49 -4.90
CA LYS A 15 -4.77 -1.49 -5.56
C LYS A 15 -4.74 -2.82 -4.81
N TRP A 16 -3.57 -3.21 -4.31
CA TRP A 16 -3.45 -4.41 -3.48
C TRP A 16 -4.33 -4.31 -2.25
N MET A 17 -4.35 -3.12 -1.60
CA MET A 17 -5.22 -2.89 -0.45
C MET A 17 -6.69 -3.07 -0.81
N GLU A 18 -7.13 -2.55 -1.95
CA GLU A 18 -8.49 -2.73 -2.40
C GLU A 18 -8.81 -4.20 -2.62
N ASP A 19 -7.89 -4.93 -3.26
CA ASP A 19 -8.08 -6.35 -3.54
C ASP A 19 -8.16 -7.18 -2.26
N GLN A 20 -7.47 -6.73 -1.20
CA GLN A 20 -7.53 -7.37 0.11
C GLN A 20 -8.67 -6.83 0.98
N GLN A 21 -9.49 -5.97 0.40
CA GLN A 21 -10.66 -5.38 1.06
C GLN A 21 -10.31 -4.47 2.24
N PHE A 22 -9.13 -3.86 2.22
CA PHE A 22 -8.81 -2.82 3.18
C PHE A 22 -9.59 -1.56 2.82
N ILE A 23 -10.28 -1.00 3.79
CA ILE A 23 -10.99 0.26 3.60
C ILE A 23 -9.99 1.39 3.83
N ALA A 24 -9.61 2.08 2.76
CA ALA A 24 -8.53 3.06 2.79
C ALA A 24 -8.74 4.15 3.85
N SER A 25 -9.99 4.53 4.11
CA SER A 25 -10.28 5.57 5.09
C SER A 25 -9.99 5.13 6.53
N ASN A 26 -9.84 3.83 6.77
CA ASN A 26 -9.53 3.30 8.10
C ASN A 26 -8.05 3.10 8.33
N PHE A 27 -7.22 3.40 7.32
CA PHE A 27 -5.78 3.15 7.39
C PHE A 27 -5.00 4.35 6.93
N LYS A 28 -3.85 4.54 7.53
CA LYS A 28 -2.90 5.56 7.09
C LYS A 28 -1.80 4.86 6.30
N VAL A 29 -1.55 5.32 5.08
CA VAL A 29 -0.52 4.75 4.23
C VAL A 29 0.64 5.73 4.14
N THR A 30 1.84 5.28 4.51
CA THR A 30 3.05 6.07 4.39
C THR A 30 3.97 5.39 3.39
N MET A 31 4.30 6.11 2.33
CA MET A 31 5.17 5.58 1.29
C MET A 31 6.63 5.94 1.55
N ASN A 32 7.52 5.00 1.24
CA ASN A 32 8.95 5.20 1.30
C ASN A 32 9.56 4.45 0.11
N GLY A 33 9.70 5.14 -1.02
CA GLY A 33 10.13 4.49 -2.25
C GLY A 33 9.13 3.43 -2.68
N ASN A 34 9.58 2.18 -2.79
CA ASN A 34 8.72 1.05 -3.15
C ASN A 34 8.13 0.34 -1.94
N GLU A 35 8.39 0.86 -0.73
CA GLU A 35 7.86 0.29 0.49
C GLU A 35 6.73 1.16 1.02
N ALA A 36 5.84 0.53 1.76
CA ALA A 36 4.76 1.26 2.41
C ALA A 36 4.49 0.69 3.79
N VAL A 37 4.07 1.56 4.69
CA VAL A 37 3.59 1.16 6.00
C VAL A 37 2.12 1.53 6.08
N ILE A 38 1.29 0.55 6.39
CA ILE A 38 -0.14 0.76 6.59
C ILE A 38 -0.40 0.69 8.08
N GLU A 39 -0.99 1.74 8.63
CA GLU A 39 -1.29 1.82 10.05
C GLU A 39 -2.79 1.91 10.27
N ASP A 40 -3.32 1.10 11.17
CA ASP A 40 -4.74 1.15 11.51
C ASP A 40 -4.99 2.09 12.69
N LYS A 41 -6.26 2.19 13.10
CA LYS A 41 -6.66 3.10 14.18
C LYS A 41 -6.11 2.68 15.54
N ASN A 42 -5.75 1.41 15.67
CA ASN A 42 -5.21 0.89 16.94
C ASN A 42 -3.70 1.05 17.03
N GLY A 43 -3.07 1.57 15.98
CA GLY A 43 -1.62 1.72 15.94
C GLY A 43 -0.89 0.51 15.43
N ASP A 44 -1.60 -0.53 15.03
CA ASP A 44 -0.96 -1.71 14.41
C ASP A 44 -0.50 -1.35 13.00
N THR A 45 0.67 -1.85 12.63
CA THR A 45 1.25 -1.54 11.33
C THR A 45 1.52 -2.80 10.53
N LEU A 46 1.45 -2.64 9.20
CA LEU A 46 1.80 -3.69 8.26
C LEU A 46 2.72 -3.08 7.21
N GLU A 47 3.87 -3.71 7.01
CA GLU A 47 4.82 -3.25 5.99
C GLU A 47 4.64 -4.07 4.74
N ILE A 48 4.58 -3.38 3.60
CA ILE A 48 4.44 -4.02 2.30
C ILE A 48 5.44 -3.43 1.32
N ILE A 49 5.82 -4.23 0.32
CA ILE A 49 6.80 -3.84 -0.68
C ILE A 49 6.23 -4.09 -2.07
N TYR A 50 6.46 -3.12 -2.97
CA TYR A 50 6.19 -3.30 -4.39
C TYR A 50 7.47 -3.70 -5.08
N ASP A 51 7.45 -4.85 -5.78
CA ASP A 51 8.57 -5.30 -6.60
C ASP A 51 8.29 -4.93 -8.05
N GLY A 52 9.05 -3.98 -8.57
CA GLY A 52 8.88 -3.51 -9.94
C GLY A 52 9.27 -4.53 -10.99
N LYS A 53 10.11 -5.50 -10.64
CA LYS A 53 10.54 -6.53 -11.61
C LYS A 53 9.42 -7.51 -11.89
N SER A 54 8.75 -7.97 -10.83
CA SER A 54 7.64 -8.91 -10.97
C SER A 54 6.29 -8.20 -11.03
N LYS A 55 6.27 -6.89 -10.78
CA LYS A 55 5.06 -6.07 -10.68
C LYS A 55 4.10 -6.63 -9.65
N SER A 56 4.65 -7.08 -8.54
CA SER A 56 3.89 -7.72 -7.47
C SER A 56 4.07 -6.94 -6.16
N VAL A 57 3.07 -7.09 -5.29
CA VAL A 57 3.09 -6.49 -3.96
C VAL A 57 3.19 -7.61 -2.94
N TYR A 58 4.11 -7.47 -1.99
CA TYR A 58 4.35 -8.47 -0.95
C TYR A 58 4.19 -7.87 0.42
N VAL A 59 3.75 -8.69 1.36
CA VAL A 59 3.85 -8.36 2.78
C VAL A 59 5.29 -8.63 3.20
N LYS A 60 5.88 -7.63 3.81
CA LYS A 60 7.28 -7.71 4.24
C LYS A 60 7.45 -8.59 5.46
#